data_274b4dde29a6ae4d5274768f905977b9
#
_entry.id   274b4dde29a6ae4d5274768f905977b9
#
_cell.length_a   1.000
_cell.length_b   1.000
_cell.length_c   1.000
_cell.angle_alpha   90.00
_cell.angle_beta   90.00
_cell.angle_gamma   90.00
#
_symmetry.space_group_name_H-M   'P 1'
#
loop_
_entity.id
_entity.type
_entity.pdbx_description
1 polymer ?
#
loop_
_entity_poly.entity_id
_entity_poly.type
_entity_poly.pdbx_seq_one_letter_code
_entity_poly.pdbx_strand_id
1 'polypeptide(L)'
;MILKIDPSLVLIENDGMEFVFDYDPLVTTIDVLARDQHYHTQECLLTRIVKACAQYTEIEGVTLNLRKTPVLNNGSLGVEISVDKEYLEKVRIAP
;
A
#
# COMPACT_ATOMS: atom_id res chain seq x y z
N MET A 1 -0.67 -0.90 7.07
CA MET A 1 -1.12 -1.28 5.71
C MET A 1 -1.42 -2.76 5.66
N ILE A 2 -2.49 -3.11 5.01
CA ILE A 2 -2.90 -4.50 4.82
C ILE A 2 -3.02 -4.76 3.32
N LEU A 3 -2.36 -5.81 2.84
CA LEU A 3 -2.44 -6.23 1.45
C LEU A 3 -3.33 -7.45 1.32
N LYS A 4 -4.23 -7.44 0.35
CA LYS A 4 -5.01 -8.61 -0.05
C LYS A 4 -4.31 -9.25 -1.24
N ILE A 5 -3.87 -10.47 -1.08
CA ILE A 5 -3.05 -11.18 -2.06
C ILE A 5 -3.74 -12.51 -2.39
N ASP A 6 -3.52 -13.00 -3.62
CA ASP A 6 -4.04 -14.29 -4.05
C ASP A 6 -3.65 -15.36 -3.03
N PRO A 7 -4.62 -16.14 -2.52
CA PRO A 7 -4.34 -17.17 -1.51
C PRO A 7 -3.26 -18.17 -1.92
N SER A 8 -3.08 -18.44 -3.20
CA SER A 8 -2.04 -19.36 -3.67
C SER A 8 -0.61 -18.88 -3.39
N LEU A 9 -0.44 -17.57 -3.16
CA LEU A 9 0.86 -16.96 -2.85
C LEU A 9 1.09 -16.81 -1.35
N VAL A 10 0.15 -17.26 -0.52
CA VAL A 10 0.21 -17.16 0.94
C VAL A 10 0.10 -18.55 1.56
N LEU A 11 -0.85 -19.35 1.10
CA LEU A 11 -1.08 -20.72 1.58
C LEU A 11 -0.23 -21.68 0.77
N ILE A 12 1.03 -21.79 1.13
CA ILE A 12 2.03 -22.57 0.40
C ILE A 12 2.29 -23.90 1.12
N GLU A 13 2.61 -24.95 0.35
CA GLU A 13 2.94 -26.29 0.89
C GLU A 13 4.43 -26.46 1.13
N ASN A 14 5.27 -25.75 0.39
CA ASN A 14 6.73 -25.83 0.50
C ASN A 14 7.27 -24.46 0.94
N ASP A 15 8.21 -24.48 1.87
CA ASP A 15 8.84 -23.26 2.37
C ASP A 15 9.91 -22.78 1.39
N GLY A 16 9.62 -21.67 0.71
CA GLY A 16 10.56 -21.07 -0.24
C GLY A 16 10.01 -19.76 -0.80
N MET A 17 10.90 -18.80 -1.04
CA MET A 17 10.53 -17.47 -1.54
C MET A 17 9.91 -17.52 -2.94
N GLU A 18 10.20 -18.54 -3.72
CA GLU A 18 9.65 -18.70 -5.07
C GLU A 18 8.14 -18.98 -5.06
N PHE A 19 7.58 -19.37 -3.92
CA PHE A 19 6.16 -19.70 -3.79
C PHE A 19 5.31 -18.56 -3.25
N VAL A 20 5.92 -17.47 -2.76
CA VAL A 20 5.21 -16.35 -2.14
C VAL A 20 5.49 -15.07 -2.90
N PHE A 21 4.61 -14.08 -2.68
CA PHE A 21 4.86 -12.73 -3.19
C PHE A 21 5.95 -12.06 -2.34
N ASP A 22 7.03 -11.64 -2.99
CA ASP A 22 8.08 -10.87 -2.34
C ASP A 22 7.67 -9.40 -2.26
N TYR A 23 7.29 -8.95 -1.07
CA TYR A 23 6.84 -7.57 -0.84
C TYR A 23 7.97 -6.64 -0.37
N ASP A 24 9.20 -7.12 -0.22
CA ASP A 24 10.31 -6.28 0.25
C ASP A 24 10.59 -5.07 -0.65
N PRO A 25 10.60 -5.20 -1.99
CA PRO A 25 10.76 -4.03 -2.86
C PRO A 25 9.66 -2.98 -2.67
N LEU A 26 8.42 -3.44 -2.44
CA LEU A 26 7.30 -2.54 -2.19
C LEU A 26 7.47 -1.82 -0.86
N VAL A 27 7.88 -2.53 0.20
CA VAL A 27 8.13 -1.93 1.50
C VAL A 27 9.19 -0.84 1.39
N THR A 28 10.27 -1.08 0.66
CA THR A 28 11.32 -0.10 0.42
C THR A 28 10.79 1.13 -0.30
N THR A 29 9.98 0.94 -1.34
CA THR A 29 9.36 2.04 -2.09
C THR A 29 8.47 2.87 -1.18
N ILE A 30 7.64 2.23 -0.37
CA ILE A 30 6.73 2.93 0.55
C ILE A 30 7.53 3.73 1.58
N ASP A 31 8.61 3.16 2.10
CA ASP A 31 9.46 3.86 3.07
C ASP A 31 10.05 5.14 2.46
N VAL A 32 10.54 5.07 1.22
CA VAL A 32 11.06 6.24 0.51
C VAL A 32 9.95 7.29 0.32
N LEU A 33 8.76 6.87 -0.11
CA LEU A 33 7.64 7.78 -0.29
C LEU A 33 7.22 8.45 1.03
N ALA A 34 7.19 7.68 2.11
CA ALA A 34 6.79 8.20 3.43
C ALA A 34 7.80 9.21 3.99
N ARG A 35 9.07 9.09 3.62
CA ARG A 35 10.12 10.02 4.07
C ARG A 35 10.20 11.29 3.25
N ASP A 36 9.55 11.33 2.07
CA ASP A 36 9.51 12.52 1.25
C ASP A 36 8.63 13.57 1.94
N GLN A 37 9.18 14.75 2.15
CA GLN A 37 8.52 15.84 2.87
C GLN A 37 7.85 16.86 1.93
N HIS A 38 7.75 16.54 0.64
CA HIS A 38 7.18 17.45 -0.36
C HIS A 38 5.65 17.29 -0.49
N TYR A 39 5.03 16.48 0.35
CA TYR A 39 3.58 16.30 0.32
C TYR A 39 2.89 17.37 1.17
N HIS A 40 1.91 18.05 0.58
CA HIS A 40 1.07 19.00 1.30
C HIS A 40 -0.10 18.31 2.02
N THR A 41 -0.49 17.12 1.58
CA THR A 41 -1.63 16.38 2.15
C THR A 41 -1.29 14.91 2.32
N GLN A 42 -1.96 14.25 3.30
CA GLN A 42 -1.88 12.81 3.47
C GLN A 42 -2.49 12.08 2.27
N GLU A 43 -3.52 12.67 1.66
CA GLU A 43 -4.20 12.11 0.49
C GLU A 43 -3.25 11.96 -0.69
N CYS A 44 -2.34 12.89 -0.90
CA CYS A 44 -1.35 12.79 -1.95
C CYS A 44 -0.39 11.61 -1.70
N LEU A 45 0.07 11.44 -0.47
CA LEU A 45 0.93 10.31 -0.11
C LEU A 45 0.18 8.99 -0.29
N LEU A 46 -1.08 8.91 0.18
CA LEU A 46 -1.90 7.71 -0.01
C LEU A 46 -2.06 7.35 -1.48
N THR A 47 -2.29 8.35 -2.34
CA THR A 47 -2.41 8.14 -3.77
C THR A 47 -1.14 7.52 -4.35
N ARG A 48 0.01 8.02 -3.96
CA ARG A 48 1.29 7.50 -4.44
C ARG A 48 1.58 6.09 -3.95
N ILE A 49 1.20 5.77 -2.72
CA ILE A 49 1.34 4.43 -2.17
C ILE A 49 0.43 3.44 -2.92
N VAL A 50 -0.82 3.83 -3.20
CA VAL A 50 -1.75 2.99 -3.97
C VAL A 50 -1.20 2.74 -5.37
N LYS A 51 -0.64 3.75 -6.03
CA LYS A 51 -0.01 3.59 -7.34
C LYS A 51 1.17 2.63 -7.30
N ALA A 52 1.98 2.71 -6.25
CA ALA A 52 3.10 1.77 -6.06
C ALA A 52 2.59 0.34 -5.90
N CYS A 53 1.54 0.13 -5.10
CA CYS A 53 0.93 -1.18 -4.91
C CYS A 53 0.33 -1.71 -6.23
N ALA A 54 -0.26 -0.84 -7.04
CA ALA A 54 -0.89 -1.22 -8.30
C ALA A 54 0.12 -1.75 -9.33
N GLN A 55 1.41 -1.47 -9.18
CA GLN A 55 2.44 -2.03 -10.06
C GLN A 55 2.60 -3.54 -9.90
N TYR A 56 2.11 -4.11 -8.83
CA TYR A 56 2.20 -5.55 -8.55
C TYR A 56 0.85 -6.20 -8.79
N THR A 57 0.77 -7.02 -9.84
CA THR A 57 -0.49 -7.69 -10.22
C THR A 57 -0.94 -8.72 -9.18
N GLU A 58 -0.02 -9.19 -8.33
CA GLU A 58 -0.30 -10.12 -7.24
C GLU A 58 -1.15 -9.48 -6.13
N ILE A 59 -1.16 -8.14 -6.04
CA ILE A 59 -1.93 -7.41 -5.04
C ILE A 59 -3.35 -7.21 -5.56
N GLU A 60 -4.33 -7.76 -4.85
CA GLU A 60 -5.74 -7.71 -5.21
C GLU A 60 -6.51 -6.66 -4.41
N GLY A 61 -5.92 -6.11 -3.37
CA GLY A 61 -6.54 -5.07 -2.58
C GLY A 61 -5.57 -4.50 -1.57
N VAL A 62 -5.83 -3.27 -1.12
CA VAL A 62 -4.97 -2.57 -0.17
C VAL A 62 -5.84 -1.81 0.81
N THR A 63 -5.55 -1.95 2.09
CA THR A 63 -6.08 -1.08 3.14
C THR A 63 -4.92 -0.29 3.72
N LEU A 64 -5.02 1.03 3.65
CA LEU A 64 -4.02 1.96 4.14
C LEU A 64 -4.57 2.81 5.25
N ASN A 65 -3.75 3.03 6.28
CA ASN A 65 -4.05 3.92 7.38
C ASN A 65 -2.85 4.83 7.58
N LEU A 66 -3.04 6.14 7.43
CA LEU A 66 -2.03 7.14 7.72
C LEU A 66 -2.49 8.00 8.88
N ARG A 67 -1.60 8.24 9.81
CA ARG A 67 -1.85 9.11 10.96
C ARG A 67 -0.80 10.18 11.04
N LYS A 68 -1.26 11.39 11.34
CA LYS A 68 -0.39 12.54 11.62
C LYS A 68 -0.53 12.90 13.09
N THR A 69 0.54 12.80 13.85
CA THR A 69 0.57 13.12 15.27
C THR A 69 1.73 14.03 15.59
N PRO A 70 1.54 15.02 16.49
CA PRO A 70 0.24 15.47 16.98
C PRO A 70 -0.40 16.48 16.02
N VAL A 71 -1.72 16.42 15.86
CA VAL A 71 -2.47 17.45 15.13
C VAL A 71 -2.92 18.54 16.11
N LEU A 72 -3.36 18.08 17.28
CA LEU A 72 -3.72 18.93 18.42
C LEU A 72 -3.03 18.37 19.66
N ASN A 73 -3.05 19.16 20.75
CA ASN A 73 -2.39 18.77 22.00
C ASN A 73 -2.85 17.43 22.56
N ASN A 74 -4.06 17.00 22.25
CA ASN A 74 -4.68 15.82 22.83
C ASN A 74 -5.15 14.80 21.81
N GLY A 75 -4.61 14.80 20.57
CA GLY A 75 -5.12 13.87 19.61
C GLY A 75 -4.28 13.67 18.37
N SER A 76 -4.71 12.73 17.56
CA SER A 76 -4.16 12.47 16.24
C SER A 76 -5.30 12.38 15.25
N LEU A 77 -5.03 12.81 14.02
CA LEU A 77 -5.97 12.66 12.91
C LEU A 77 -5.37 11.68 11.91
N GLY A 78 -6.17 10.73 11.45
CA GLY A 78 -5.74 9.75 10.48
C GLY A 78 -6.70 9.65 9.31
N VAL A 79 -6.21 9.09 8.22
CA VAL A 79 -7.01 8.76 7.05
C VAL A 79 -6.84 7.27 6.78
N GLU A 80 -7.97 6.56 6.65
CA GLU A 80 -7.96 5.15 6.29
C GLU A 80 -8.74 4.95 5.00
N ILE A 81 -8.16 4.21 4.07
CA ILE A 81 -8.83 3.86 2.82
C ILE A 81 -8.63 2.38 2.52
N SER A 82 -9.60 1.81 1.81
CA SER A 82 -9.49 0.46 1.26
C SER A 82 -9.81 0.52 -0.22
N VAL A 83 -8.96 -0.08 -1.04
CA VAL A 83 -9.17 -0.17 -2.48
C VAL A 83 -9.21 -1.65 -2.88
N ASP A 84 -10.06 -1.98 -3.85
CA ASP A 84 -10.24 -3.33 -4.33
C ASP A 84 -9.46 -3.58 -5.64
N LYS A 85 -9.57 -4.81 -6.12
CA LYS A 85 -8.92 -5.23 -7.35
C LYS A 85 -9.33 -4.37 -8.55
N GLU A 86 -10.60 -4.05 -8.66
CA GLU A 86 -11.12 -3.24 -9.76
C GLU A 86 -10.48 -1.86 -9.78
N TYR A 87 -10.38 -1.23 -8.63
CA TYR A 87 -9.73 0.09 -8.52
C TYR A 87 -8.26 0.01 -8.89
N LEU A 88 -7.54 -1.01 -8.41
CA LEU A 88 -6.12 -1.19 -8.73
C LEU A 88 -5.92 -1.40 -10.23
N GLU A 89 -6.80 -2.14 -10.89
CA GLU A 89 -6.74 -2.34 -12.34
C GLU A 89 -6.91 -1.02 -13.09
N LYS A 90 -7.83 -0.15 -12.64
CA LYS A 90 -8.01 1.18 -13.23
C LYS A 90 -6.75 2.03 -13.10
N VAL A 91 -6.09 1.97 -11.94
CA VAL A 91 -4.85 2.72 -11.71
C VAL A 91 -3.74 2.22 -12.63
N ARG A 92 -3.66 0.91 -12.88
CA ARG A 92 -2.65 0.32 -13.78
C ARG A 92 -2.81 0.78 -15.22
N ILE A 93 -4.05 1.01 -15.66
CA ILE A 93 -4.36 1.42 -17.03
C ILE A 93 -4.16 2.93 -17.20
N ALA A 94 -4.31 3.72 -16.14
CA ALA A 94 -4.19 5.16 -16.20
C ALA A 94 -2.76 5.60 -16.58
N PRO A 95 -2.62 6.57 -17.50
CA PRO A 95 -1.30 7.07 -17.87
C PRO A 95 -0.60 7.81 -16.73
#